data_8c82c2c7fcb028638fdadf1b6e17bffc
#
_entry.id   8c82c2c7fcb028638fdadf1b6e17bffc
#
_cell.length_a   1.000
_cell.length_b   1.000
_cell.length_c   1.000
_cell.angle_alpha   90.00
_cell.angle_beta   90.00
_cell.angle_gamma   90.00
#
_symmetry.space_group_name_H-M   'P 1'
#
loop_
_entity.id
_entity.type
_entity.pdbx_description
1 polymer ?
#
loop_
_entity_poly.entity_id
_entity_poly.type
_entity_poly.pdbx_seq_one_letter_code
_entity_poly.pdbx_strand_id
1 'polypeptide(L)'
;WEATLDRARLLPEAKLHEQVNGEWSLVETQRHLLHAGDAWLGNAVLEEEAPYHPLGFPYGGMPPDATAKLGLTLEATPTLDEVLAPRLARMATMRRVIDGLTEAELDRVCDRKPADPYPDQEYVVRRCLKVVLKEEAEHHRYAVRDLAALEAGAWTR
;
A
#
# COMPACT_ATOMS: atom_id res chain seq x y z
N TRP A 1 8.85 3.47 9.33
CA TRP A 1 9.20 2.60 8.21
C TRP A 1 10.69 2.57 7.93
N GLU A 2 11.40 3.69 7.90
CA GLU A 2 12.84 3.73 7.55
C GLU A 2 13.64 2.70 8.34
N ALA A 3 13.60 2.75 9.67
CA ALA A 3 14.31 1.80 10.52
C ALA A 3 13.87 0.33 10.31
N THR A 4 12.59 0.09 10.01
CA THR A 4 12.07 -1.25 9.73
C THR A 4 12.60 -1.79 8.41
N LEU A 5 12.63 -0.97 7.37
CA LEU A 5 13.16 -1.33 6.06
C LEU A 5 14.67 -1.53 6.09
N ASP A 6 15.41 -0.74 6.88
CA ASP A 6 16.86 -0.95 7.07
C ASP A 6 17.15 -2.30 7.73
N ARG A 7 16.35 -2.72 8.71
CA ARG A 7 16.43 -4.07 9.31
C ARG A 7 16.09 -5.15 8.27
N ALA A 8 15.03 -4.95 7.50
CA ALA A 8 14.62 -5.92 6.47
C ALA A 8 15.74 -6.18 5.46
N ARG A 9 16.47 -5.14 5.03
CA ARG A 9 17.59 -5.27 4.09
C ARG A 9 18.78 -6.09 4.60
N LEU A 10 18.84 -6.39 5.90
CA LEU A 10 19.84 -7.28 6.48
C LEU A 10 19.49 -8.76 6.29
N LEU A 11 18.24 -9.08 5.94
CA LEU A 11 17.81 -10.44 5.67
C LEU A 11 17.99 -10.80 4.18
N PRO A 12 18.19 -12.10 3.88
CA PRO A 12 18.13 -12.56 2.49
C PRO A 12 16.78 -12.21 1.84
N GLU A 13 16.78 -11.81 0.58
CA GLU A 13 15.57 -11.43 -0.16
C GLU A 13 14.46 -12.50 -0.06
N ALA A 14 14.83 -13.78 -0.15
CA ALA A 14 13.88 -14.89 -0.03
C ALA A 14 13.09 -14.87 1.29
N LYS A 15 13.69 -14.36 2.38
CA LYS A 15 13.01 -14.22 3.68
C LYS A 15 11.93 -13.15 3.66
N LEU A 16 12.07 -12.14 2.83
CA LEU A 16 11.12 -11.04 2.72
C LEU A 16 9.84 -11.44 1.99
N HIS A 17 9.86 -12.59 1.32
CA HIS A 17 8.72 -13.24 0.67
C HIS A 17 8.07 -14.33 1.54
N GLU A 18 8.63 -14.67 2.70
CA GLU A 18 8.03 -15.65 3.60
C GLU A 18 6.84 -15.05 4.32
N GLN A 19 5.73 -15.78 4.29
CA GLN A 19 4.52 -15.43 5.04
C GLN A 19 4.66 -15.86 6.50
N VAL A 20 4.29 -14.99 7.40
CA VAL A 20 4.31 -15.22 8.83
C VAL A 20 2.89 -15.49 9.32
N ASN A 21 2.63 -16.62 9.97
CA ASN A 21 1.28 -17.05 10.41
C ASN A 21 0.21 -17.09 9.30
N GLY A 22 0.60 -17.26 8.03
CA GLY A 22 -0.33 -17.22 6.91
C GLY A 22 -0.81 -15.82 6.54
N GLU A 23 -0.20 -14.78 7.10
CA GLU A 23 -0.43 -13.39 6.71
C GLU A 23 0.53 -12.97 5.59
N TRP A 24 0.31 -11.81 5.01
CA TRP A 24 1.15 -11.32 3.92
C TRP A 24 2.62 -11.19 4.30
N SER A 25 3.50 -11.56 3.37
CA SER A 25 4.93 -11.31 3.50
C SER A 25 5.23 -9.80 3.55
N LEU A 26 6.47 -9.45 3.92
CA LEU A 26 6.87 -8.05 3.93
C LEU A 26 6.73 -7.41 2.53
N VAL A 27 7.14 -8.12 1.48
CA VAL A 27 7.03 -7.62 0.10
C VAL A 27 5.56 -7.45 -0.31
N GLU A 28 4.69 -8.43 -0.03
CA GLU A 28 3.24 -8.32 -0.29
C GLU A 28 2.62 -7.14 0.47
N THR A 29 3.02 -6.93 1.72
CA THR A 29 2.61 -5.78 2.54
C THR A 29 3.02 -4.44 1.88
N GLN A 30 4.24 -4.31 1.36
CA GLN A 30 4.68 -3.09 0.66
C GLN A 30 3.91 -2.88 -0.64
N ARG A 31 3.62 -3.96 -1.39
CA ARG A 31 2.79 -3.92 -2.58
C ARG A 31 1.35 -3.48 -2.27
N HIS A 32 0.81 -3.96 -1.14
CA HIS A 32 -0.53 -3.55 -0.69
C HIS A 32 -0.58 -2.07 -0.33
N LEU A 33 0.40 -1.56 0.39
CA LEU A 33 0.48 -0.13 0.74
C LEU A 33 0.66 0.77 -0.49
N LEU A 34 1.38 0.29 -1.52
CA LEU A 34 1.44 0.98 -2.81
C LEU A 34 0.04 1.07 -3.43
N HIS A 35 -0.69 -0.05 -3.51
CA HIS A 35 -2.05 -0.09 -4.04
C HIS A 35 -3.02 0.80 -3.24
N ALA A 36 -2.95 0.78 -1.91
CA ALA A 36 -3.78 1.64 -1.07
C ALA A 36 -3.51 3.13 -1.34
N GLY A 37 -2.23 3.51 -1.48
CA GLY A 37 -1.85 4.86 -1.87
C GLY A 37 -2.35 5.24 -3.27
N ASP A 38 -2.27 4.31 -4.22
CA ASP A 38 -2.76 4.53 -5.60
C ASP A 38 -4.28 4.71 -5.62
N ALA A 39 -5.03 3.87 -4.90
CA ALA A 39 -6.49 3.94 -4.85
C ALA A 39 -6.99 5.19 -4.13
N TRP A 40 -6.54 5.41 -2.90
CA TRP A 40 -7.10 6.45 -2.04
C TRP A 40 -6.54 7.84 -2.32
N LEU A 41 -5.24 7.95 -2.63
CA LEU A 41 -4.63 9.23 -2.99
C LEU A 41 -4.64 9.45 -4.51
N GLY A 42 -4.06 8.54 -5.28
CA GLY A 42 -3.90 8.72 -6.73
C GLY A 42 -5.22 8.82 -7.46
N ASN A 43 -6.11 7.83 -7.28
CA ASN A 43 -7.39 7.80 -7.99
C ASN A 43 -8.43 8.72 -7.37
N ALA A 44 -8.69 8.63 -6.06
CA ALA A 44 -9.81 9.37 -5.45
C ALA A 44 -9.50 10.86 -5.23
N VAL A 45 -8.33 11.19 -4.67
CA VAL A 45 -8.01 12.58 -4.28
C VAL A 45 -7.43 13.39 -5.43
N LEU A 46 -6.48 12.79 -6.18
CA LEU A 46 -5.73 13.46 -7.24
C LEU A 46 -6.32 13.23 -8.64
N GLU A 47 -7.23 12.27 -8.79
CA GLU A 47 -7.92 11.96 -10.06
C GLU A 47 -6.95 11.68 -11.22
N GLU A 48 -5.80 11.06 -10.91
CA GLU A 48 -4.79 10.69 -11.90
C GLU A 48 -5.40 9.82 -13.01
N GLU A 49 -4.96 9.97 -14.26
CA GLU A 49 -5.45 9.16 -15.39
C GLU A 49 -5.07 7.69 -15.25
N ALA A 50 -3.85 7.41 -14.78
CA ALA A 50 -3.33 6.07 -14.58
C ALA A 50 -2.74 5.95 -13.15
N PRO A 51 -3.61 5.88 -12.12
CA PRO A 51 -3.15 5.94 -10.73
C PRO A 51 -2.46 4.66 -10.24
N TYR A 52 -2.77 3.51 -10.86
CA TYR A 52 -2.36 2.20 -10.35
C TYR A 52 -1.02 1.74 -10.92
N HIS A 53 -0.07 1.45 -10.05
CA HIS A 53 1.20 0.83 -10.43
C HIS A 53 1.02 -0.70 -10.60
N PRO A 54 1.60 -1.34 -11.65
CA PRO A 54 1.43 -2.78 -11.90
C PRO A 54 1.82 -3.69 -10.74
N LEU A 55 2.77 -3.27 -9.89
CA LEU A 55 3.19 -4.01 -8.70
C LEU A 55 2.24 -3.87 -7.51
N GLY A 56 1.19 -3.05 -7.60
CA GLY A 56 0.18 -2.93 -6.55
C GLY A 56 -0.46 -4.29 -6.23
N PHE A 57 -0.79 -4.52 -4.96
CA PHE A 57 -1.44 -5.73 -4.49
C PHE A 57 -2.70 -5.37 -3.71
N PRO A 58 -3.90 -5.64 -4.25
CA PRO A 58 -5.15 -5.29 -3.59
C PRO A 58 -5.41 -6.21 -2.40
N TYR A 59 -6.38 -5.85 -1.57
CA TYR A 59 -6.85 -6.73 -0.51
C TYR A 59 -7.39 -8.06 -1.08
N GLY A 60 -7.34 -9.12 -0.27
CA GLY A 60 -7.87 -10.43 -0.66
C GLY A 60 -9.38 -10.36 -0.93
N GLY A 61 -9.81 -10.87 -2.08
CA GLY A 61 -11.20 -10.90 -2.51
C GLY A 61 -11.57 -9.92 -3.63
N MET A 62 -10.63 -9.11 -4.12
CA MET A 62 -10.87 -8.37 -5.37
C MET A 62 -10.97 -9.34 -6.55
N PRO A 63 -12.04 -9.28 -7.36
CA PRO A 63 -12.21 -10.17 -8.51
C PRO A 63 -11.06 -10.05 -9.52
N PRO A 64 -10.63 -11.17 -10.18
CA PRO A 64 -9.54 -11.16 -11.16
C PRO A 64 -9.75 -10.18 -12.33
N ASP A 65 -10.98 -10.02 -12.79
CA ASP A 65 -11.30 -9.08 -13.86
C ASP A 65 -11.18 -7.62 -13.40
N ALA A 66 -11.45 -7.33 -12.13
CA ALA A 66 -11.23 -6.00 -11.57
C ALA A 66 -9.74 -5.69 -11.44
N THR A 67 -8.92 -6.64 -10.99
CA THR A 67 -7.46 -6.46 -10.92
C THR A 67 -6.83 -6.26 -12.31
N ALA A 68 -7.29 -7.02 -13.31
CA ALA A 68 -6.83 -6.86 -14.68
C ALA A 68 -7.18 -5.48 -15.26
N LYS A 69 -8.38 -4.96 -14.99
CA LYS A 69 -8.79 -3.60 -15.41
C LYS A 69 -7.91 -2.51 -14.81
N LEU A 70 -7.37 -2.72 -13.61
CA LEU A 70 -6.44 -1.80 -12.96
C LEU A 70 -4.99 -1.95 -13.46
N GLY A 71 -4.71 -2.94 -14.33
CA GLY A 71 -3.36 -3.21 -14.83
C GLY A 71 -2.42 -3.84 -13.80
N LEU A 72 -2.97 -4.48 -12.76
CA LEU A 72 -2.17 -5.11 -11.70
C LEU A 72 -1.63 -6.48 -12.13
N THR A 73 -0.41 -6.78 -11.74
CA THR A 73 0.25 -8.08 -11.97
C THR A 73 0.37 -8.81 -10.63
N LEU A 74 -0.67 -9.58 -10.27
CA LEU A 74 -0.77 -10.23 -8.96
C LEU A 74 0.37 -11.23 -8.71
N GLU A 75 0.72 -12.00 -9.73
CA GLU A 75 1.72 -13.07 -9.68
C GLU A 75 3.17 -12.52 -9.74
N ALA A 76 3.35 -11.21 -9.86
CA ALA A 76 4.68 -10.62 -9.81
C ALA A 76 5.37 -10.90 -8.46
N THR A 77 6.63 -11.28 -8.54
CA THR A 77 7.51 -11.51 -7.37
C THR A 77 8.66 -10.51 -7.38
N PRO A 78 8.36 -9.20 -7.24
CA PRO A 78 9.38 -8.17 -7.26
C PRO A 78 10.24 -8.24 -6.01
N THR A 79 11.48 -7.79 -6.11
CA THR A 79 12.32 -7.53 -4.94
C THR A 79 11.73 -6.42 -4.07
N LEU A 80 12.17 -6.36 -2.82
CA LEU A 80 11.77 -5.28 -1.90
C LEU A 80 12.03 -3.89 -2.52
N ASP A 81 13.21 -3.67 -3.08
CA ASP A 81 13.59 -2.36 -3.64
C ASP A 81 12.80 -1.99 -4.89
N GLU A 82 12.41 -2.96 -5.74
CA GLU A 82 11.52 -2.72 -6.88
C GLU A 82 10.14 -2.22 -6.45
N VAL A 83 9.61 -2.70 -5.34
CA VAL A 83 8.33 -2.22 -4.77
C VAL A 83 8.52 -0.88 -4.06
N LEU A 84 9.61 -0.72 -3.33
CA LEU A 84 9.84 0.50 -2.56
C LEU A 84 10.01 1.73 -3.44
N ALA A 85 10.57 1.62 -4.64
CA ALA A 85 10.76 2.76 -5.53
C ALA A 85 9.44 3.51 -5.83
N PRO A 86 8.38 2.87 -6.39
CA PRO A 86 7.10 3.53 -6.63
C PRO A 86 6.37 3.88 -5.33
N ARG A 87 6.48 3.04 -4.28
CA ARG A 87 5.84 3.31 -2.99
C ARG A 87 6.37 4.57 -2.34
N LEU A 88 7.68 4.77 -2.28
CA LEU A 88 8.29 5.97 -1.71
C LEU A 88 7.94 7.22 -2.53
N ALA A 89 7.85 7.11 -3.85
CA ALA A 89 7.37 8.20 -4.71
C ALA A 89 5.91 8.58 -4.36
N ARG A 90 5.04 7.59 -4.14
CA ARG A 90 3.64 7.80 -3.71
C ARG A 90 3.57 8.46 -2.33
N MET A 91 4.39 8.03 -1.38
CA MET A 91 4.50 8.63 -0.05
C MET A 91 5.00 10.08 -0.09
N ALA A 92 5.97 10.38 -0.96
CA ALA A 92 6.43 11.75 -1.18
C ALA A 92 5.31 12.64 -1.76
N THR A 93 4.50 12.10 -2.66
CA THR A 93 3.30 12.79 -3.17
C THR A 93 2.29 13.04 -2.06
N MET A 94 2.00 12.04 -1.23
CA MET A 94 1.11 12.17 -0.07
C MET A 94 1.56 13.30 0.86
N ARG A 95 2.86 13.37 1.17
CA ARG A 95 3.42 14.41 2.03
C ARG A 95 3.21 15.80 1.43
N ARG A 96 3.53 15.99 0.13
CA ARG A 96 3.29 17.26 -0.56
C ARG A 96 1.83 17.67 -0.56
N VAL A 97 0.92 16.72 -0.74
CA VAL A 97 -0.53 16.99 -0.69
C VAL A 97 -0.92 17.46 0.71
N ILE A 98 -0.54 16.75 1.75
CA ILE A 98 -0.87 17.11 3.15
C ILE A 98 -0.31 18.49 3.49
N ASP A 99 0.93 18.80 3.12
CA ASP A 99 1.58 20.08 3.41
C ASP A 99 0.92 21.27 2.71
N GLY A 100 0.24 21.04 1.59
CA GLY A 100 -0.44 22.07 0.78
C GLY A 100 -1.93 22.24 1.05
N LEU A 101 -2.58 21.35 1.82
CA LEU A 101 -4.03 21.35 2.00
C LEU A 101 -4.52 22.40 2.98
N THR A 102 -5.59 23.09 2.58
CA THR A 102 -6.42 23.93 3.46
C THR A 102 -7.55 23.09 4.08
N GLU A 103 -8.20 23.62 5.13
CA GLU A 103 -9.39 22.98 5.72
C GLU A 103 -10.52 22.79 4.70
N ALA A 104 -10.74 23.77 3.82
CA ALA A 104 -11.76 23.67 2.78
C ALA A 104 -11.47 22.55 1.79
N GLU A 105 -10.21 22.35 1.39
CA GLU A 105 -9.80 21.26 0.51
C GLU A 105 -9.90 19.91 1.18
N LEU A 106 -9.65 19.82 2.50
CA LEU A 106 -9.86 18.59 3.25
C LEU A 106 -11.32 18.14 3.28
N ASP A 107 -12.27 19.06 3.22
CA ASP A 107 -13.70 18.78 3.21
C ASP A 107 -14.29 18.66 1.79
N ARG A 108 -13.47 18.83 0.75
CA ARG A 108 -13.86 18.62 -0.65
C ARG A 108 -14.30 17.17 -0.88
N VAL A 109 -15.42 16.99 -1.56
CA VAL A 109 -15.89 15.69 -2.06
C VAL A 109 -15.03 15.30 -3.27
N CYS A 110 -14.58 14.05 -3.30
CA CYS A 110 -13.85 13.47 -4.43
C CYS A 110 -14.84 13.09 -5.54
N ASP A 111 -14.50 13.35 -6.80
CA ASP A 111 -15.34 12.98 -7.95
C ASP A 111 -15.29 11.48 -8.25
N ARG A 112 -14.26 10.78 -7.73
CA ARG A 112 -14.07 9.34 -7.90
C ARG A 112 -14.07 8.61 -6.57
N LYS A 113 -14.64 7.39 -6.55
CA LYS A 113 -14.43 6.44 -5.46
C LYS A 113 -13.01 5.84 -5.54
N PRO A 114 -12.43 5.35 -4.42
CA PRO A 114 -11.05 4.87 -4.42
C PRO A 114 -10.78 3.72 -5.40
N ALA A 115 -11.65 2.72 -5.44
CA ALA A 115 -11.58 1.56 -6.34
C ALA A 115 -12.89 0.76 -6.28
N ASP A 116 -13.10 -0.15 -7.23
CA ASP A 116 -14.05 -1.24 -7.04
C ASP A 116 -13.45 -2.27 -6.07
N PRO A 117 -14.24 -2.93 -5.20
CA PRO A 117 -15.69 -2.84 -5.04
C PRO A 117 -16.15 -1.88 -3.91
N TYR A 118 -15.40 -0.81 -3.64
CA TYR A 118 -15.90 0.16 -2.64
C TYR A 118 -17.27 0.70 -3.07
N PRO A 119 -18.19 0.87 -2.10
CA PRO A 119 -19.54 1.31 -2.38
C PRO A 119 -19.58 2.69 -3.07
N ASP A 120 -20.60 2.91 -3.88
CA ASP A 120 -20.90 4.21 -4.49
C ASP A 120 -21.49 5.13 -3.40
N GLN A 121 -20.65 5.97 -2.85
CA GLN A 121 -20.98 6.95 -1.81
C GLN A 121 -20.03 8.13 -1.91
N GLU A 122 -20.34 9.21 -1.22
CA GLU A 122 -19.43 10.36 -1.12
C GLU A 122 -18.17 10.00 -0.33
N TYR A 123 -17.03 10.36 -0.92
CA TYR A 123 -15.72 10.28 -0.30
C TYR A 123 -15.15 11.69 -0.20
N VAL A 124 -14.84 12.15 1.00
CA VAL A 124 -14.17 13.43 1.19
C VAL A 124 -12.66 13.23 1.31
N VAL A 125 -11.87 14.19 0.86
CA VAL A 125 -10.41 14.14 0.87
C VAL A 125 -9.87 13.73 2.24
N ARG A 126 -10.35 14.35 3.32
CA ARG A 126 -9.97 14.02 4.71
C ARG A 126 -10.12 12.53 5.03
N ARG A 127 -11.21 11.90 4.59
CA ARG A 127 -11.45 10.47 4.80
C ARG A 127 -10.44 9.64 4.02
N CYS A 128 -10.21 9.97 2.75
CA CYS A 128 -9.29 9.23 1.90
C CYS A 128 -7.86 9.25 2.46
N LEU A 129 -7.37 10.42 2.86
CA LEU A 129 -6.05 10.57 3.47
C LEU A 129 -5.94 9.81 4.80
N LYS A 130 -6.98 9.85 5.65
CA LYS A 130 -7.01 9.10 6.90
C LYS A 130 -6.93 7.59 6.69
N VAL A 131 -7.55 7.06 5.62
CA VAL A 131 -7.44 5.63 5.29
C VAL A 131 -6.00 5.27 4.96
N VAL A 132 -5.31 6.02 4.09
CA VAL A 132 -3.91 5.76 3.77
C VAL A 132 -3.05 5.77 5.04
N LEU A 133 -3.19 6.77 5.91
CA LEU A 133 -2.42 6.85 7.16
C LEU A 133 -2.72 5.69 8.11
N LYS A 134 -3.97 5.23 8.15
CA LYS A 134 -4.37 4.07 8.96
C LYS A 134 -3.75 2.78 8.42
N GLU A 135 -3.82 2.55 7.11
CA GLU A 135 -3.18 1.41 6.44
C GLU A 135 -1.68 1.38 6.74
N GLU A 136 -1.00 2.52 6.59
CA GLU A 136 0.43 2.66 6.93
C GLU A 136 0.73 2.27 8.38
N ALA A 137 -0.05 2.76 9.33
CA ALA A 137 0.18 2.50 10.75
C ALA A 137 -0.09 1.04 11.14
N GLU A 138 -1.16 0.44 10.62
CA GLU A 138 -1.53 -0.93 10.93
C GLU A 138 -0.57 -1.93 10.31
N HIS A 139 -0.26 -1.78 9.03
CA HIS A 139 0.67 -2.65 8.32
C HIS A 139 2.11 -2.50 8.81
N HIS A 140 2.51 -1.31 9.28
CA HIS A 140 3.80 -1.15 9.94
C HIS A 140 3.90 -1.99 11.23
N ARG A 141 2.84 -2.04 12.06
CA ARG A 141 2.85 -2.88 13.27
C ARG A 141 2.99 -4.37 12.92
N TYR A 142 2.29 -4.83 11.87
CA TYR A 142 2.43 -6.22 11.40
C TYR A 142 3.86 -6.48 10.88
N ALA A 143 4.39 -5.59 10.05
CA ALA A 143 5.75 -5.71 9.51
C ALA A 143 6.82 -5.78 10.61
N VAL A 144 6.71 -4.97 11.67
CA VAL A 144 7.64 -5.01 12.81
C VAL A 144 7.58 -6.34 13.56
N ARG A 145 6.35 -6.87 13.79
CA ARG A 145 6.13 -8.17 14.43
C ARG A 145 6.75 -9.31 13.60
N ASP A 146 6.43 -9.33 12.31
CA ASP A 146 6.79 -10.43 11.43
C ASP A 146 8.29 -10.42 11.13
N LEU A 147 8.87 -9.23 10.95
CA LEU A 147 10.30 -9.09 10.79
C LEU A 147 11.08 -9.63 12.02
N ALA A 148 10.59 -9.35 13.22
CA ALA A 148 11.20 -9.90 14.43
C ALA A 148 11.15 -11.44 14.49
N ALA A 149 10.06 -12.04 13.99
CA ALA A 149 9.94 -13.49 13.87
C ALA A 149 10.89 -14.07 12.82
N LEU A 150 11.04 -13.44 11.66
CA LEU A 150 11.96 -13.84 10.59
C LEU A 150 13.43 -13.75 11.05
N GLU A 151 13.80 -12.69 11.78
CA GLU A 151 15.13 -12.49 12.36
C GLU A 151 15.47 -13.56 13.40
N ALA A 152 14.50 -13.94 14.22
CA ALA A 152 14.70 -14.98 15.25
C ALA A 152 14.82 -16.38 14.67
N GLY A 153 14.60 -16.59 13.37
CA GLY A 153 14.58 -17.92 12.76
C GLY A 153 13.43 -18.80 13.29
N ALA A 154 12.42 -18.19 13.90
CA ALA A 154 11.31 -18.87 14.59
C ALA A 154 10.34 -19.60 13.63
N TRP A 155 10.61 -19.58 12.34
CA TRP A 155 9.78 -20.23 11.30
C TRP A 155 10.42 -21.53 10.86
N THR A 156 10.14 -22.55 11.62
CA THR A 156 10.24 -23.92 11.13
C THR A 156 8.86 -24.38 10.72
N ARG A 157 8.56 -24.29 9.40
CA ARG A 157 7.60 -25.09 8.63
C ARG A 157 6.17 -25.21 9.17
#